data_346ce54fe481994bcf87384783ef88e7
#
_entry.id   346ce54fe481994bcf87384783ef88e7
#
_cell.length_a   1.000
_cell.length_b   1.000
_cell.length_c   1.000
_cell.angle_alpha   90.00
_cell.angle_beta   90.00
_cell.angle_gamma   90.00
#
_symmetry.space_group_name_H-M   'P 1'
#
loop_
_entity.id
_entity.type
_entity.pdbx_description
1 polymer ?
#
loop_
_entity_poly.entity_id
_entity_poly.type
_entity_poly.pdbx_seq_one_letter_code
_entity_poly.pdbx_strand_id
1 'polypeptide(L)'
;MSVSDTSLVIMAGGLGTRFGGVKQLAEVGPAGEAILDFTIRDAHSAGVERIVVIARSDIDNDLRRHLRRHHGADLDLEVVHQDTFGPARARPWGTGHAVAAAASVLDGPALVLNADDYYGPNGVGSIVAALEDDRARAVMLGFSLAGTLPDTGVVSRGLCRLGTDGLLDGLVE
;
A
#
# COMPACT_ATOMS: atom_id res chain seq x y z
N MET A 1 15.66 -7.61 12.55
CA MET A 1 15.06 -6.26 12.43
C MET A 1 13.83 -6.23 13.31
N SER A 2 13.51 -5.10 13.97
CA SER A 2 12.31 -5.04 14.82
C SER A 2 11.11 -4.61 13.97
N VAL A 3 9.93 -5.22 14.22
CA VAL A 3 8.66 -4.79 13.60
C VAL A 3 8.35 -3.33 13.92
N SER A 4 8.77 -2.85 15.11
CA SER A 4 8.62 -1.44 15.53
C SER A 4 9.33 -0.44 14.62
N ASP A 5 10.36 -0.87 13.86
CA ASP A 5 11.11 -0.02 12.95
C ASP A 5 10.55 -0.06 11.52
N THR A 6 9.49 -0.86 11.30
CA THR A 6 8.86 -1.04 9.99
C THR A 6 7.78 0.01 9.76
N SER A 7 7.77 0.62 8.59
CA SER A 7 6.72 1.55 8.16
C SER A 7 5.73 0.88 7.20
N LEU A 8 4.44 1.14 7.37
CA LEU A 8 3.45 0.87 6.33
C LEU A 8 3.41 2.02 5.34
N VAL A 9 3.73 1.76 4.08
CA VAL A 9 3.69 2.73 2.98
C VAL A 9 2.48 2.43 2.09
N ILE A 10 1.51 3.34 2.06
CA ILE A 10 0.28 3.19 1.26
C ILE A 10 0.35 4.09 0.03
N MET A 11 0.27 3.50 -1.16
CA MET A 11 0.24 4.23 -2.42
C MET A 11 -1.18 4.69 -2.76
N ALA A 12 -1.48 5.97 -2.52
CA ALA A 12 -2.78 6.60 -2.74
C ALA A 12 -2.77 7.69 -3.84
N GLY A 13 -1.70 7.82 -4.61
CA GLY A 13 -1.51 8.89 -5.61
C GLY A 13 -2.19 8.67 -6.97
N GLY A 14 -2.94 7.58 -7.16
CA GLY A 14 -3.62 7.28 -8.43
C GLY A 14 -4.67 8.33 -8.82
N LEU A 15 -4.79 8.63 -10.13
CA LEU A 15 -5.68 9.69 -10.63
C LEU A 15 -7.18 9.40 -10.50
N GLY A 16 -7.60 8.15 -10.27
CA GLY A 16 -8.97 7.77 -9.95
C GLY A 16 -10.09 8.35 -10.83
N THR A 17 -9.81 8.67 -12.10
CA THR A 17 -10.65 9.51 -12.99
C THR A 17 -12.06 9.00 -13.27
N ARG A 18 -12.41 7.79 -12.86
CA ARG A 18 -13.72 7.16 -13.09
C ARG A 18 -14.68 7.28 -11.90
N PHE A 19 -14.18 7.72 -10.75
CA PHE A 19 -14.97 7.94 -9.54
C PHE A 19 -15.23 9.43 -9.38
N GLY A 20 -16.44 9.86 -9.15
CA GLY A 20 -16.81 11.27 -8.94
C GLY A 20 -16.27 11.92 -7.66
N GLY A 21 -15.19 11.36 -7.07
CA GLY A 21 -14.51 11.80 -5.85
C GLY A 21 -13.13 11.18 -5.72
N VAL A 22 -12.56 11.23 -4.53
CA VAL A 22 -11.27 10.61 -4.21
C VAL A 22 -11.45 9.10 -4.12
N LYS A 23 -11.11 8.37 -5.19
CA LYS A 23 -11.29 6.90 -5.29
C LYS A 23 -10.71 6.15 -4.08
N GLN A 24 -9.56 6.60 -3.59
CA GLN A 24 -8.84 6.00 -2.48
C GLN A 24 -9.58 6.10 -1.14
N LEU A 25 -10.56 7.01 -1.05
CA LEU A 25 -11.42 7.22 0.11
C LEU A 25 -12.87 6.76 -0.15
N ALA A 26 -13.10 5.96 -1.20
CA ALA A 26 -14.42 5.39 -1.47
C ALA A 26 -14.85 4.49 -0.29
N GLU A 27 -15.99 4.82 0.31
CA GLU A 27 -16.53 4.09 1.45
C GLU A 27 -16.98 2.69 1.01
N VAL A 28 -16.41 1.65 1.62
CA VAL A 28 -16.72 0.24 1.39
C VAL A 28 -17.15 -0.48 2.66
N GLY A 29 -16.76 0.05 3.82
CA GLY A 29 -17.12 -0.50 5.11
C GLY A 29 -18.42 0.08 5.67
N PRO A 30 -19.05 -0.59 6.66
CA PRO A 30 -20.34 -0.19 7.22
C PRO A 30 -20.30 1.12 8.04
N ALA A 31 -19.11 1.54 8.51
CA ALA A 31 -18.91 2.79 9.22
C ALA A 31 -18.28 3.89 8.33
N GLY A 32 -18.25 3.69 7.02
CA GLY A 32 -17.67 4.61 6.05
C GLY A 32 -16.16 4.44 5.88
N GLU A 33 -15.63 3.26 6.24
CA GLU A 33 -14.23 2.93 6.03
C GLU A 33 -13.93 2.75 4.54
N ALA A 34 -12.77 3.23 4.09
CA ALA A 34 -12.17 2.91 2.81
C ALA A 34 -11.31 1.63 2.90
N ILE A 35 -10.86 1.08 1.77
CA ILE A 35 -10.00 -0.12 1.75
C ILE A 35 -8.72 0.09 2.57
N LEU A 36 -8.10 1.25 2.46
CA LEU A 36 -6.87 1.58 3.19
C LEU A 36 -7.03 1.52 4.72
N ASP A 37 -8.24 1.76 5.26
CA ASP A 37 -8.47 1.68 6.70
C ASP A 37 -8.36 0.25 7.24
N PHE A 38 -8.79 -0.73 6.45
CA PHE A 38 -8.61 -2.14 6.78
C PHE A 38 -7.12 -2.50 6.77
N THR A 39 -6.38 -2.03 5.76
CA THR A 39 -4.93 -2.23 5.66
C THR A 39 -4.18 -1.63 6.86
N ILE A 40 -4.54 -0.42 7.30
CA ILE A 40 -3.96 0.22 8.49
C ILE A 40 -4.27 -0.58 9.75
N ARG A 41 -5.51 -1.04 9.94
CA ARG A 41 -5.89 -1.88 11.09
C ARG A 41 -5.12 -3.20 11.12
N ASP A 42 -4.96 -3.84 9.97
CA ASP A 42 -4.21 -5.09 9.86
C ASP A 42 -2.72 -4.87 10.18
N ALA A 43 -2.14 -3.75 9.74
CA ALA A 43 -0.76 -3.37 10.04
C ALA A 43 -0.55 -3.11 11.55
N HIS A 44 -1.43 -2.32 12.18
CA HIS A 44 -1.39 -2.11 13.65
C HIS A 44 -1.53 -3.43 14.41
N SER A 45 -2.43 -4.32 13.97
CA SER A 45 -2.59 -5.64 14.58
C SER A 45 -1.33 -6.51 14.45
N ALA A 46 -0.50 -6.26 13.45
CA ALA A 46 0.80 -6.90 13.23
C ALA A 46 1.97 -6.15 13.89
N GLY A 47 1.72 -5.07 14.63
CA GLY A 47 2.73 -4.30 15.38
C GLY A 47 3.42 -3.19 14.57
N VAL A 48 2.89 -2.83 13.39
CA VAL A 48 3.42 -1.71 12.59
C VAL A 48 2.64 -0.44 12.94
N GLU A 49 3.31 0.50 13.61
CA GLU A 49 2.69 1.73 14.12
C GLU A 49 2.80 2.90 13.12
N ARG A 50 3.94 3.03 12.45
CA ARG A 50 4.22 4.15 11.55
C ARG A 50 3.55 3.97 10.19
N ILE A 51 2.75 4.96 9.79
CA ILE A 51 2.01 4.99 8.54
C ILE A 51 2.52 6.12 7.65
N VAL A 52 2.94 5.80 6.45
CA VAL A 52 3.33 6.76 5.41
C VAL A 52 2.35 6.63 4.25
N VAL A 53 1.62 7.67 3.91
CA VAL A 53 0.72 7.67 2.77
C VAL A 53 1.30 8.52 1.65
N ILE A 54 1.53 7.90 0.49
CA ILE A 54 1.96 8.58 -0.72
C ILE A 54 0.72 9.02 -1.48
N ALA A 55 0.44 10.31 -1.48
CA ALA A 55 -0.75 10.88 -2.08
C ALA A 55 -0.41 11.95 -3.12
N ARG A 56 -1.42 12.56 -3.70
CA ARG A 56 -1.30 13.83 -4.42
C ARG A 56 -1.64 14.98 -3.47
N SER A 57 -1.06 16.13 -3.70
CA SER A 57 -1.25 17.31 -2.87
C SER A 57 -2.71 17.79 -2.83
N ASP A 58 -3.47 17.60 -3.92
CA ASP A 58 -4.87 18.04 -4.02
C ASP A 58 -5.85 17.23 -3.15
N ILE A 59 -5.48 16.00 -2.72
CA ILE A 59 -6.31 15.17 -1.84
C ILE A 59 -5.85 15.13 -0.38
N ASP A 60 -4.76 15.82 -0.03
CA ASP A 60 -4.14 15.75 1.30
C ASP A 60 -5.13 16.07 2.43
N ASN A 61 -5.89 17.15 2.30
CA ASN A 61 -6.84 17.56 3.34
C ASN A 61 -7.96 16.53 3.55
N ASP A 62 -8.49 15.96 2.49
CA ASP A 62 -9.55 14.95 2.57
C ASP A 62 -9.01 13.65 3.17
N LEU A 63 -7.81 13.24 2.75
CA LEU A 63 -7.11 12.09 3.29
C LEU A 63 -6.86 12.22 4.80
N ARG A 64 -6.26 13.33 5.25
CA ARG A 64 -5.99 13.56 6.68
C ARG A 64 -7.26 13.60 7.49
N ARG A 65 -8.33 14.22 6.98
CA ARG A 65 -9.64 14.27 7.65
C ARG A 65 -10.22 12.86 7.78
N HIS A 66 -10.18 12.06 6.73
CA HIS A 66 -10.65 10.68 6.72
C HIS A 66 -9.88 9.82 7.73
N LEU A 67 -8.55 9.84 7.68
CA LEU A 67 -7.72 9.04 8.57
C LEU A 67 -7.89 9.41 10.05
N ARG A 68 -7.98 10.71 10.38
CA ARG A 68 -8.28 11.14 11.76
C ARG A 68 -9.64 10.67 12.25
N ARG A 69 -10.63 10.64 11.37
CA ARG A 69 -11.98 10.15 11.71
C ARG A 69 -11.98 8.67 12.07
N HIS A 70 -11.21 7.85 11.34
CA HIS A 70 -11.25 6.39 11.47
C HIS A 70 -10.19 5.82 12.41
N HIS A 71 -9.06 6.52 12.60
CA HIS A 71 -7.91 6.03 13.38
C HIS A 71 -7.51 6.95 14.55
N GLY A 72 -8.18 8.09 14.71
CA GLY A 72 -7.88 9.03 15.79
C GLY A 72 -6.81 10.07 15.42
N ALA A 73 -6.56 10.99 16.37
CA ALA A 73 -5.61 12.08 16.18
C ALA A 73 -4.15 11.67 16.44
N ASP A 74 -3.94 10.59 17.21
CA ASP A 74 -2.63 10.13 17.65
C ASP A 74 -1.97 9.14 16.66
N LEU A 75 -2.57 8.95 15.46
CA LEU A 75 -1.99 8.12 14.41
C LEU A 75 -0.62 8.68 14.01
N ASP A 76 0.44 7.86 14.08
CA ASP A 76 1.77 8.21 13.54
C ASP A 76 1.72 8.22 12.01
N LEU A 77 1.25 9.35 11.46
CA LEU A 77 0.96 9.54 10.05
C LEU A 77 1.87 10.58 9.41
N GLU A 78 2.61 10.15 8.40
CA GLU A 78 3.27 11.03 7.44
C GLU A 78 2.57 10.98 6.08
N VAL A 79 2.32 12.13 5.45
CA VAL A 79 1.79 12.19 4.08
C VAL A 79 2.81 12.82 3.16
N VAL A 80 3.19 12.08 2.12
CA VAL A 80 4.18 12.47 1.13
C VAL A 80 3.47 12.74 -0.20
N HIS A 81 3.81 13.85 -0.85
CA HIS A 81 3.20 14.25 -2.12
C HIS A 81 4.06 13.85 -3.30
N GLN A 82 3.64 12.82 -4.04
CA GLN A 82 4.40 12.35 -5.21
C GLN A 82 4.37 13.33 -6.40
N ASP A 83 3.36 14.18 -6.49
CA ASP A 83 3.20 15.17 -7.57
C ASP A 83 4.11 16.39 -7.42
N THR A 84 4.67 16.59 -6.22
CA THR A 84 5.67 17.65 -5.95
C THR A 84 7.11 17.11 -5.93
N PHE A 85 7.30 15.80 -6.09
CA PHE A 85 8.60 15.14 -6.07
C PHE A 85 9.15 14.98 -7.49
N GLY A 86 10.33 15.57 -7.74
CA GLY A 86 11.01 15.54 -9.04
C GLY A 86 10.39 16.50 -10.08
N PRO A 87 10.70 16.32 -11.38
CA PRO A 87 10.21 17.20 -12.44
C PRO A 87 8.69 17.13 -12.61
N ALA A 88 8.04 18.26 -12.79
CA ALA A 88 6.60 18.35 -13.02
C ALA A 88 6.15 17.53 -14.23
N ARG A 89 5.05 16.77 -14.10
CA ARG A 89 4.44 15.97 -15.17
C ARG A 89 2.93 15.97 -15.11
N ALA A 90 2.30 15.85 -16.28
CA ALA A 90 0.84 15.73 -16.40
C ALA A 90 0.29 14.39 -15.88
N ARG A 91 1.12 13.34 -15.80
CA ARG A 91 0.76 12.01 -15.27
C ARG A 91 1.82 11.53 -14.30
N PRO A 92 1.44 10.73 -13.27
CA PRO A 92 2.39 10.09 -12.36
C PRO A 92 3.42 9.24 -13.12
N TRP A 93 4.65 9.17 -12.57
CA TRP A 93 5.75 8.41 -13.17
C TRP A 93 5.66 6.90 -12.94
N GLY A 94 4.69 6.45 -12.15
CA GLY A 94 4.51 5.06 -11.77
C GLY A 94 4.85 4.78 -10.30
N THR A 95 4.71 3.51 -9.90
CA THR A 95 4.83 3.05 -8.52
C THR A 95 6.24 3.24 -7.94
N GLY A 96 7.28 2.95 -8.73
CA GLY A 96 8.67 3.15 -8.29
C GLY A 96 8.99 4.60 -7.94
N HIS A 97 8.47 5.56 -8.71
CA HIS A 97 8.64 6.99 -8.40
C HIS A 97 7.85 7.38 -7.14
N ALA A 98 6.64 6.84 -6.96
CA ALA A 98 5.86 7.07 -5.75
C ALA A 98 6.64 6.63 -4.51
N VAL A 99 7.18 5.42 -4.51
CA VAL A 99 8.01 4.92 -3.39
C VAL A 99 9.27 5.76 -3.18
N ALA A 100 9.94 6.18 -4.27
CA ALA A 100 11.11 7.05 -4.18
C ALA A 100 10.79 8.40 -3.52
N ALA A 101 9.58 8.94 -3.70
CA ALA A 101 9.16 10.16 -3.02
C ALA A 101 9.10 10.01 -1.49
N ALA A 102 8.83 8.82 -0.98
CA ALA A 102 8.80 8.54 0.45
C ALA A 102 10.18 8.22 1.05
N ALA A 103 11.23 8.03 0.23
CA ALA A 103 12.52 7.57 0.72
C ALA A 103 13.14 8.43 1.82
N SER A 104 12.89 9.75 1.81
CA SER A 104 13.45 10.67 2.81
C SER A 104 12.79 10.60 4.19
N VAL A 105 11.64 9.92 4.31
CA VAL A 105 10.88 9.77 5.56
C VAL A 105 10.89 8.32 6.06
N LEU A 106 11.61 7.43 5.41
CA LEU A 106 11.73 6.01 5.76
C LEU A 106 13.10 5.74 6.35
N ASP A 107 13.14 5.32 7.62
CA ASP A 107 14.39 5.04 8.36
C ASP A 107 14.65 3.53 8.51
N GLY A 108 13.75 2.66 8.02
CA GLY A 108 13.81 1.21 8.19
C GLY A 108 13.10 0.43 7.08
N PRO A 109 12.74 -0.83 7.35
CA PRO A 109 11.95 -1.64 6.44
C PRO A 109 10.61 -1.00 6.13
N ALA A 110 10.09 -1.24 4.93
CA ALA A 110 8.80 -0.70 4.51
C ALA A 110 7.92 -1.78 3.87
N LEU A 111 6.65 -1.84 4.31
CA LEU A 111 5.60 -2.56 3.59
C LEU A 111 4.94 -1.61 2.60
N VAL A 112 5.09 -1.88 1.31
CA VAL A 112 4.52 -1.03 0.26
C VAL A 112 3.26 -1.67 -0.29
N LEU A 113 2.12 -1.03 -0.07
CA LEU A 113 0.79 -1.55 -0.42
C LEU A 113 -0.03 -0.49 -1.18
N ASN A 114 -0.98 -0.94 -2.00
CA ASN A 114 -1.91 -0.05 -2.69
C ASN A 114 -3.07 0.36 -1.76
N ALA A 115 -3.56 1.57 -1.91
CA ALA A 115 -4.70 2.10 -1.13
C ALA A 115 -6.04 1.45 -1.52
N ASP A 116 -6.14 0.87 -2.71
CA ASP A 116 -7.37 0.34 -3.30
C ASP A 116 -7.38 -1.19 -3.46
N ASP A 117 -6.36 -1.88 -2.93
CA ASP A 117 -6.29 -3.33 -2.89
C ASP A 117 -6.52 -3.85 -1.46
N TYR A 118 -7.37 -4.88 -1.32
CA TYR A 118 -7.54 -5.61 -0.06
C TYR A 118 -6.71 -6.88 -0.07
N TYR A 119 -5.82 -7.02 0.91
CA TYR A 119 -4.83 -8.10 0.98
C TYR A 119 -5.31 -9.32 1.77
N GLY A 120 -6.57 -9.33 2.21
CA GLY A 120 -7.13 -10.39 3.04
C GLY A 120 -6.73 -10.26 4.52
N PRO A 121 -7.45 -10.96 5.42
CA PRO A 121 -7.31 -10.78 6.87
C PRO A 121 -5.92 -11.16 7.42
N ASN A 122 -5.13 -11.94 6.67
CA ASN A 122 -3.80 -12.40 7.08
C ASN A 122 -2.67 -11.85 6.19
N GLY A 123 -3.00 -11.10 5.13
CA GLY A 123 -2.02 -10.67 4.12
C GLY A 123 -0.90 -9.82 4.71
N VAL A 124 -1.27 -8.75 5.40
CA VAL A 124 -0.30 -7.82 6.02
C VAL A 124 0.51 -8.53 7.10
N GLY A 125 -0.14 -9.28 8.00
CA GLY A 125 0.56 -10.04 9.03
C GLY A 125 1.54 -11.06 8.49
N SER A 126 1.22 -11.71 7.36
CA SER A 126 2.12 -12.68 6.71
C SER A 126 3.39 -12.02 6.16
N ILE A 127 3.28 -10.81 5.60
CA ILE A 127 4.46 -10.06 5.12
C ILE A 127 5.32 -9.64 6.32
N VAL A 128 4.71 -9.11 7.37
CA VAL A 128 5.41 -8.69 8.59
C VAL A 128 6.20 -9.86 9.17
N ALA A 129 5.55 -11.01 9.36
CA ALA A 129 6.20 -12.21 9.88
C ALA A 129 7.37 -12.70 8.99
N ALA A 130 7.22 -12.58 7.65
CA ALA A 130 8.28 -12.97 6.73
C ALA A 130 9.46 -11.97 6.74
N LEU A 131 9.25 -10.70 7.07
CA LEU A 131 10.33 -9.71 7.22
C LEU A 131 11.16 -9.93 8.49
N GLU A 132 10.65 -10.64 9.49
CA GLU A 132 11.41 -11.01 10.69
C GLU A 132 12.47 -12.10 10.40
N ASP A 133 12.37 -12.82 9.27
CA ASP A 133 13.42 -13.74 8.85
C ASP A 133 14.63 -12.93 8.34
N ASP A 134 15.75 -12.97 9.09
CA ASP A 134 16.98 -12.24 8.76
C ASP A 134 17.56 -12.59 7.37
N ARG A 135 17.11 -13.69 6.76
CA ARG A 135 17.49 -14.10 5.40
C ARG A 135 16.71 -13.37 4.31
N ALA A 136 15.53 -12.82 4.64
CA ALA A 136 14.69 -12.13 3.68
C ALA A 136 15.17 -10.69 3.48
N ARG A 137 15.66 -10.35 2.28
CA ARG A 137 15.99 -8.97 1.87
C ARG A 137 14.80 -8.23 1.28
N ALA A 138 13.88 -8.97 0.67
CA ALA A 138 12.62 -8.49 0.14
C ALA A 138 11.59 -9.62 0.19
N VAL A 139 10.36 -9.26 0.50
CA VAL A 139 9.22 -10.18 0.60
C VAL A 139 8.13 -9.66 -0.33
N MET A 140 7.46 -10.55 -1.03
CA MET A 140 6.31 -10.22 -1.86
C MET A 140 5.15 -11.15 -1.53
N LEU A 141 3.95 -10.57 -1.32
CA LEU A 141 2.72 -11.32 -1.16
C LEU A 141 2.17 -11.72 -2.53
N GLY A 142 2.17 -13.01 -2.81
CA GLY A 142 1.57 -13.58 -4.01
C GLY A 142 0.20 -14.17 -3.73
N PHE A 143 -0.73 -13.99 -4.67
CA PHE A 143 -2.07 -14.58 -4.62
C PHE A 143 -2.21 -15.69 -5.67
N SER A 144 -3.05 -16.68 -5.38
CA SER A 144 -3.42 -17.65 -6.41
C SER A 144 -4.08 -16.96 -7.60
N LEU A 145 -3.58 -17.17 -8.81
CA LEU A 145 -4.13 -16.56 -10.02
C LEU A 145 -5.63 -16.81 -10.14
N ALA A 146 -6.08 -18.05 -9.90
CA ALA A 146 -7.49 -18.41 -9.95
C ALA A 146 -8.37 -17.56 -9.03
N GLY A 147 -7.86 -17.18 -7.85
CA GLY A 147 -8.58 -16.33 -6.88
C GLY A 147 -8.59 -14.83 -7.24
N THR A 148 -7.85 -14.42 -8.27
CA THR A 148 -7.76 -13.00 -8.70
C THR A 148 -8.40 -12.73 -10.05
N LEU A 149 -8.97 -13.74 -10.68
CA LEU A 149 -9.67 -13.62 -11.96
C LEU A 149 -11.15 -13.31 -11.72
N PRO A 150 -11.74 -12.35 -12.43
CA PRO A 150 -13.17 -12.13 -12.40
C PRO A 150 -13.92 -13.22 -13.17
N ASP A 151 -15.19 -13.44 -12.86
CA ASP A 151 -16.04 -14.39 -13.57
C ASP A 151 -16.22 -14.00 -15.04
N THR A 152 -16.14 -12.73 -15.37
CA THR A 152 -16.29 -12.19 -16.73
C THR A 152 -15.33 -11.02 -16.97
N GLY A 153 -14.92 -10.87 -18.24
CA GLY A 153 -14.03 -9.77 -18.67
C GLY A 153 -12.55 -10.19 -18.74
N VAL A 154 -11.71 -9.22 -19.11
CA VAL A 154 -10.26 -9.38 -19.23
C VAL A 154 -9.57 -8.50 -18.20
N VAL A 155 -8.59 -9.06 -17.51
CA VAL A 155 -7.74 -8.34 -16.54
C VAL A 155 -6.28 -8.59 -16.85
N SER A 156 -5.43 -7.61 -16.55
CA SER A 156 -3.98 -7.77 -16.54
C SER A 156 -3.51 -8.19 -15.14
N ARG A 157 -2.58 -9.13 -15.07
CA ARG A 157 -1.96 -9.60 -13.83
C ARG A 157 -0.49 -9.88 -14.04
N GLY A 158 0.33 -9.49 -13.05
CA GLY A 158 1.71 -9.92 -12.99
C GLY A 158 1.80 -11.40 -12.58
N LEU A 159 2.34 -12.25 -13.44
CA LEU A 159 2.53 -13.67 -13.16
C LEU A 159 3.90 -13.91 -12.55
N CYS A 160 3.93 -14.31 -11.28
CA CYS A 160 5.14 -14.66 -10.58
C CYS A 160 5.56 -16.11 -10.90
N ARG A 161 6.82 -16.30 -11.27
CA ARG A 161 7.44 -17.64 -11.36
C ARG A 161 8.32 -17.84 -10.13
N LEU A 162 8.12 -18.97 -9.46
CA LEU A 162 8.91 -19.37 -8.30
C LEU A 162 9.93 -20.42 -8.69
N GLY A 163 11.15 -20.27 -8.19
CA GLY A 163 12.18 -21.29 -8.25
C GLY A 163 11.85 -22.47 -7.32
N THR A 164 12.63 -23.54 -7.41
CA THR A 164 12.49 -24.72 -6.56
C THR A 164 12.81 -24.44 -5.07
N ASP A 165 13.47 -23.35 -4.79
CA ASP A 165 13.81 -22.81 -3.46
C ASP A 165 12.71 -21.90 -2.88
N GLY A 166 11.61 -21.67 -3.63
CA GLY A 166 10.50 -20.80 -3.23
C GLY A 166 10.76 -19.31 -3.44
N LEU A 167 11.91 -18.94 -4.01
CA LEU A 167 12.22 -17.53 -4.33
C LEU A 167 11.60 -17.12 -5.68
N LEU A 168 11.38 -15.83 -5.84
CA LEU A 168 10.92 -15.26 -7.10
C LEU A 168 12.01 -15.38 -8.18
N ASP A 169 11.75 -16.17 -9.21
CA ASP A 169 12.64 -16.38 -10.36
C ASP A 169 12.32 -15.43 -11.53
N GLY A 170 11.06 -14.99 -11.62
CA GLY A 170 10.64 -14.06 -12.66
C GLY A 170 9.23 -13.52 -12.49
N LEU A 171 8.99 -12.37 -13.12
CA LEU A 171 7.69 -11.73 -13.22
C LEU A 171 7.38 -11.43 -14.68
N VAL A 172 6.17 -11.79 -15.13
CA VAL A 172 5.68 -11.56 -16.49
C VAL A 172 4.35 -10.81 -16.39
N GLU A 173 4.26 -9.65 -17.03
CA GLU A 173 3.03 -8.86 -17.20
C GLU A 173 2.37 -9.11 -18.56
#